data_05174828a2b1723c47d7d7ec43387ec4
#
_entry.id   05174828a2b1723c47d7d7ec43387ec4
#
_cell.length_a   1.000
_cell.length_b   1.000
_cell.length_c   1.000
_cell.angle_alpha   90.00
_cell.angle_beta   90.00
_cell.angle_gamma   90.00
#
_symmetry.space_group_name_H-M   'P 1'
#
loop_
_entity.id
_entity.type
_entity.pdbx_description
1 polymer ?
#
loop_
_entity_poly.entity_id
_entity_poly.type
_entity_poly.pdbx_seq_one_letter_code
_entity_poly.pdbx_strand_id
1 'polypeptide(L)'
;MKIYAAKGRPSDNPLIVHIADIRDLDKIVTEVPEKARVLAEKYWPGPLTMILPKADIVPKETTGGLDSVAVRFPSDPIAQELILAAGGYVAAPSANTSGRPSPTTAGHVAEDLGEAIDMIIDGGQVNIGLESTIVDFTEDIPVVLIVSIQKALNGQHRAVARAVEVSELSAG
;
A
#
# COMPACT_ATOMS: atom_id res chain seq x y z
N MET A 1 -4.86 7.71 -17.88
CA MET A 1 -4.79 8.00 -16.45
C MET A 1 -3.48 8.70 -16.12
N LYS A 2 -3.52 9.88 -15.49
CA LYS A 2 -2.36 10.76 -15.27
C LYS A 2 -1.24 10.10 -14.45
N ILE A 3 -1.57 9.29 -13.42
CA ILE A 3 -0.57 8.61 -12.56
C ILE A 3 0.36 7.70 -13.36
N TYR A 4 -0.17 6.86 -14.23
CA TYR A 4 0.64 5.95 -15.04
C TYR A 4 1.53 6.71 -16.01
N ALA A 5 1.00 7.77 -16.64
CA ALA A 5 1.78 8.61 -17.55
C ALA A 5 2.92 9.35 -16.81
N ALA A 6 2.64 9.98 -15.65
CA ALA A 6 3.65 10.70 -14.87
C ALA A 6 4.80 9.81 -14.40
N LYS A 7 4.52 8.53 -14.10
CA LYS A 7 5.52 7.58 -13.59
C LYS A 7 6.20 6.75 -14.66
N GLY A 8 5.73 6.74 -15.91
CA GLY A 8 6.12 5.74 -16.90
C GLY A 8 5.76 4.31 -16.44
N ARG A 9 4.65 4.16 -15.69
CA ARG A 9 4.22 2.88 -15.11
C ARG A 9 3.29 2.15 -16.08
N PRO A 10 3.45 0.83 -16.30
CA PRO A 10 2.49 0.02 -17.06
C PRO A 10 1.09 0.09 -16.42
N SER A 11 0.04 0.18 -17.25
CA SER A 11 -1.35 0.35 -16.79
C SER A 11 -1.96 -0.91 -16.18
N ASP A 12 -1.37 -2.07 -16.43
CA ASP A 12 -1.71 -3.37 -15.85
C ASP A 12 -1.09 -3.59 -14.45
N ASN A 13 -0.23 -2.68 -13.99
CA ASN A 13 0.36 -2.75 -12.67
C ASN A 13 -0.55 -2.06 -11.64
N PRO A 14 -1.22 -2.79 -10.72
CA PRO A 14 -2.25 -2.26 -9.85
C PRO A 14 -1.75 -1.16 -8.91
N LEU A 15 -2.69 -0.30 -8.48
CA LEU A 15 -2.48 0.71 -7.45
C LEU A 15 -2.95 0.17 -6.09
N ILE A 16 -2.44 0.75 -5.01
CA ILE A 16 -2.92 0.48 -3.65
C ILE A 16 -3.98 1.52 -3.30
N VAL A 17 -5.16 1.06 -2.86
CA VAL A 17 -6.20 1.94 -2.31
C VAL A 17 -5.87 2.21 -0.84
N HIS A 18 -5.71 3.49 -0.50
CA HIS A 18 -5.49 3.94 0.85
C HIS A 18 -6.81 4.40 1.46
N ILE A 19 -7.09 3.96 2.69
CA ILE A 19 -8.25 4.32 3.50
C ILE A 19 -7.78 5.04 4.76
N ALA A 20 -8.67 5.80 5.41
CA ALA A 20 -8.40 6.47 6.69
C ALA A 20 -9.44 6.12 7.77
N ASP A 21 -10.36 5.21 7.46
CA ASP A 21 -11.30 4.60 8.41
C ASP A 21 -11.43 3.12 8.08
N ILE A 22 -11.31 2.26 9.10
CA ILE A 22 -11.42 0.80 8.92
C ILE A 22 -12.79 0.38 8.36
N ARG A 23 -13.85 1.14 8.64
CA ARG A 23 -15.21 0.92 8.15
C ARG A 23 -15.34 1.09 6.63
N ASP A 24 -14.38 1.78 6.02
CA ASP A 24 -14.35 1.98 4.58
C ASP A 24 -13.86 0.73 3.84
N LEU A 25 -13.19 -0.19 4.54
CA LEU A 25 -12.74 -1.46 3.95
C LEU A 25 -13.93 -2.26 3.40
N ASP A 26 -14.97 -2.46 4.20
CA ASP A 26 -16.15 -3.26 3.83
C ASP A 26 -16.94 -2.69 2.63
N LYS A 27 -16.66 -1.44 2.22
CA LYS A 27 -17.28 -0.81 1.04
C LYS A 27 -16.56 -1.11 -0.27
N ILE A 28 -15.26 -1.41 -0.21
CA ILE A 28 -14.40 -1.59 -1.39
C ILE A 28 -14.00 -3.04 -1.63
N VAL A 29 -14.33 -3.95 -0.70
CA VAL A 29 -14.10 -5.39 -0.84
C VAL A 29 -15.40 -6.16 -0.69
N THR A 30 -15.50 -7.34 -1.29
CA THR A 30 -16.69 -8.20 -1.18
C THR A 30 -16.66 -9.08 0.06
N GLU A 31 -15.45 -9.35 0.56
CA GLU A 31 -15.23 -10.20 1.72
C GLU A 31 -13.95 -9.79 2.45
N VAL A 32 -13.99 -9.86 3.79
CA VAL A 32 -12.81 -9.71 4.66
C VAL A 32 -12.68 -10.98 5.50
N PRO A 33 -11.79 -11.91 5.14
CA PRO A 33 -11.53 -13.13 5.92
C PRO A 33 -11.14 -12.81 7.37
N GLU A 34 -11.45 -13.69 8.30
CA GLU A 34 -11.15 -13.50 9.74
C GLU A 34 -9.65 -13.23 9.98
N LYS A 35 -8.77 -13.96 9.30
CA LYS A 35 -7.31 -13.74 9.37
C LYS A 35 -6.91 -12.33 8.93
N ALA A 36 -7.59 -11.75 7.94
CA ALA A 36 -7.36 -10.38 7.49
C ALA A 36 -7.82 -9.37 8.55
N ARG A 37 -8.96 -9.61 9.22
CA ARG A 37 -9.45 -8.76 10.32
C ARG A 37 -8.46 -8.74 11.48
N VAL A 38 -7.96 -9.90 11.90
CA VAL A 38 -6.94 -10.02 12.96
C VAL A 38 -5.67 -9.25 12.61
N LEU A 39 -5.20 -9.33 11.36
CA LEU A 39 -4.02 -8.57 10.94
C LEU A 39 -4.30 -7.07 10.86
N ALA A 40 -5.49 -6.66 10.40
CA ALA A 40 -5.88 -5.26 10.39
C ALA A 40 -5.90 -4.67 11.81
N GLU A 41 -6.53 -5.34 12.77
CA GLU A 41 -6.57 -4.90 14.17
C GLU A 41 -5.18 -4.76 14.80
N LYS A 42 -4.23 -5.63 14.42
CA LYS A 42 -2.88 -5.63 14.98
C LYS A 42 -1.94 -4.62 14.32
N TYR A 43 -2.09 -4.35 13.03
CA TYR A 43 -1.10 -3.63 12.23
C TYR A 43 -1.63 -2.38 11.51
N TRP A 44 -2.92 -2.08 11.56
CA TRP A 44 -3.51 -0.87 11.04
C TRP A 44 -3.93 0.10 12.17
N PRO A 45 -3.71 1.40 11.97
CA PRO A 45 -3.01 2.04 10.85
C PRO A 45 -1.50 1.75 10.88
N GLY A 46 -0.94 1.43 9.68
CA GLY A 46 0.48 1.06 9.61
C GLY A 46 0.96 0.53 8.25
N PRO A 47 2.16 -0.12 8.24
CA PRO A 47 2.83 -0.55 7.02
C PRO A 47 2.37 -1.94 6.54
N LEU A 48 1.09 -2.25 6.65
CA LEU A 48 0.47 -3.46 6.12
C LEU A 48 -0.41 -3.12 4.94
N THR A 49 -0.25 -3.83 3.83
CA THR A 49 -1.14 -3.84 2.68
C THR A 49 -1.76 -5.22 2.54
N MET A 50 -3.07 -5.28 2.40
CA MET A 50 -3.81 -6.53 2.19
C MET A 50 -4.42 -6.55 0.80
N ILE A 51 -4.28 -7.68 0.08
CA ILE A 51 -4.97 -7.93 -1.19
C ILE A 51 -6.21 -8.76 -0.88
N LEU A 52 -7.37 -8.24 -1.28
CA LEU A 52 -8.69 -8.80 -0.98
C LEU A 52 -9.57 -8.80 -2.23
N PRO A 53 -10.60 -9.66 -2.32
CA PRO A 53 -11.57 -9.63 -3.42
C PRO A 53 -12.26 -8.26 -3.49
N LYS A 54 -12.19 -7.59 -4.65
CA LYS A 54 -12.71 -6.24 -4.82
C LYS A 54 -14.23 -6.20 -4.94
N ALA A 55 -14.85 -5.14 -4.42
CA ALA A 55 -16.23 -4.79 -4.75
C ALA A 55 -16.31 -4.05 -6.11
N ASP A 56 -17.49 -4.06 -6.73
CA ASP A 56 -17.71 -3.45 -8.05
C ASP A 56 -17.48 -1.94 -8.10
N ILE A 57 -17.56 -1.26 -6.96
CA ILE A 57 -17.27 0.17 -6.83
C ILE A 57 -15.79 0.51 -7.16
N VAL A 58 -14.88 -0.46 -7.01
CA VAL A 58 -13.46 -0.25 -7.33
C VAL A 58 -13.25 -0.39 -8.84
N PRO A 59 -12.80 0.68 -9.52
CA PRO A 59 -12.58 0.65 -10.97
C PRO A 59 -11.50 -0.36 -11.37
N LYS A 60 -11.70 -1.04 -12.52
CA LYS A 60 -10.71 -1.98 -13.07
C LYS A 60 -9.35 -1.33 -13.36
N GLU A 61 -9.36 -0.05 -13.69
CA GLU A 61 -8.15 0.73 -13.92
C GLU A 61 -7.29 0.86 -12.65
N THR A 62 -7.91 0.85 -11.47
CA THR A 62 -7.18 0.89 -10.19
C THR A 62 -6.49 -0.44 -9.91
N THR A 63 -7.12 -1.54 -10.30
CA THR A 63 -6.64 -2.90 -10.01
C THR A 63 -5.84 -3.51 -11.16
N GLY A 64 -5.55 -2.75 -12.23
CA GLY A 64 -4.87 -3.30 -13.42
C GLY A 64 -5.66 -4.40 -14.12
N GLY A 65 -6.99 -4.41 -13.96
CA GLY A 65 -7.91 -5.40 -14.53
C GLY A 65 -8.16 -6.61 -13.63
N LEU A 66 -7.52 -6.71 -12.46
CA LEU A 66 -7.71 -7.81 -11.51
C LEU A 66 -9.05 -7.71 -10.78
N ASP A 67 -9.56 -8.85 -10.32
CA ASP A 67 -10.76 -8.94 -9.47
C ASP A 67 -10.43 -8.84 -7.97
N SER A 68 -9.22 -8.43 -7.65
CA SER A 68 -8.74 -8.12 -6.30
C SER A 68 -8.26 -6.68 -6.19
N VAL A 69 -8.23 -6.14 -4.97
CA VAL A 69 -7.75 -4.80 -4.65
C VAL A 69 -6.75 -4.85 -3.50
N ALA A 70 -5.63 -4.15 -3.65
CA ALA A 70 -4.68 -3.92 -2.56
C ALA A 70 -5.15 -2.73 -1.72
N VAL A 71 -5.29 -2.92 -0.41
CA VAL A 71 -5.78 -1.89 0.53
C VAL A 71 -4.76 -1.67 1.65
N ARG A 72 -4.58 -0.40 2.02
CA ARG A 72 -3.72 0.00 3.14
C ARG A 72 -4.39 1.11 3.95
N PHE A 73 -4.21 1.07 5.28
CA PHE A 73 -4.55 2.17 6.18
C PHE A 73 -3.24 2.76 6.73
N PRO A 74 -2.75 3.89 6.17
CA PRO A 74 -1.48 4.50 6.60
C PRO A 74 -1.58 5.09 8.00
N SER A 75 -0.47 5.07 8.75
CA SER A 75 -0.37 5.68 10.09
C SER A 75 -0.03 7.17 10.08
N ASP A 76 0.41 7.71 8.93
CA ASP A 76 0.78 9.12 8.80
C ASP A 76 -0.47 10.01 8.87
N PRO A 77 -0.54 11.00 9.78
CA PRO A 77 -1.73 11.83 9.97
C PRO A 77 -2.02 12.73 8.77
N ILE A 78 -1.01 13.24 8.06
CA ILE A 78 -1.20 14.08 6.87
C ILE A 78 -1.81 13.24 5.75
N ALA A 79 -1.34 12.00 5.59
CA ALA A 79 -1.92 11.07 4.63
C ALA A 79 -3.38 10.75 4.97
N GLN A 80 -3.71 10.53 6.25
CA GLN A 80 -5.08 10.26 6.68
C GLN A 80 -6.00 11.47 6.42
N GLU A 81 -5.58 12.68 6.75
CA GLU A 81 -6.34 13.91 6.47
C GLU A 81 -6.57 14.10 4.97
N LEU A 82 -5.55 13.87 4.15
CA LEU A 82 -5.69 13.93 2.69
C LEU A 82 -6.70 12.91 2.17
N ILE A 83 -6.66 11.67 2.66
CA ILE A 83 -7.59 10.61 2.27
C ILE A 83 -9.03 11.01 2.66
N LEU A 84 -9.24 11.50 3.87
CA LEU A 84 -10.56 11.98 4.33
C LEU A 84 -11.06 13.15 3.48
N ALA A 85 -10.20 14.13 3.20
CA ALA A 85 -10.56 15.27 2.34
C ALA A 85 -10.87 14.87 0.90
N ALA A 86 -10.27 13.77 0.41
CA ALA A 86 -10.53 13.20 -0.91
C ALA A 86 -11.81 12.33 -0.98
N GLY A 87 -12.55 12.18 0.12
CA GLY A 87 -13.78 11.39 0.19
C GLY A 87 -13.60 9.98 0.73
N GLY A 88 -12.51 9.71 1.45
CA GLY A 88 -12.24 8.46 2.17
C GLY A 88 -11.36 7.46 1.43
N TYR A 89 -11.07 7.66 0.13
CA TYR A 89 -10.29 6.74 -0.69
C TYR A 89 -9.29 7.46 -1.58
N VAL A 90 -8.05 7.00 -1.59
CA VAL A 90 -7.02 7.47 -2.54
C VAL A 90 -6.28 6.28 -3.12
N ALA A 91 -6.35 6.09 -4.43
CA ALA A 91 -5.55 5.08 -5.13
C ALA A 91 -4.19 5.67 -5.52
N ALA A 92 -3.13 5.14 -4.98
CA ALA A 92 -1.78 5.65 -5.21
C ALA A 92 -0.71 4.55 -5.21
N PRO A 93 0.36 4.70 -6.01
CA PRO A 93 1.60 3.95 -5.90
C PRO A 93 2.63 4.77 -5.09
N SER A 94 3.87 4.28 -4.97
CA SER A 94 5.01 5.08 -4.49
C SER A 94 5.26 6.30 -5.39
N ALA A 95 5.77 7.40 -4.81
CA ALA A 95 5.93 8.69 -5.50
C ALA A 95 7.29 8.83 -6.24
N ASN A 96 7.67 7.80 -7.00
CA ASN A 96 8.90 7.73 -7.82
C ASN A 96 8.58 7.39 -9.26
N THR A 97 9.49 7.66 -10.18
CA THR A 97 9.48 7.09 -11.53
C THR A 97 9.64 5.57 -11.46
N SER A 98 8.94 4.82 -12.30
CA SER A 98 9.01 3.35 -12.32
C SER A 98 10.46 2.87 -12.46
N GLY A 99 10.84 1.90 -11.61
CA GLY A 99 12.20 1.34 -11.58
C GLY A 99 13.19 2.07 -10.68
N ARG A 100 12.85 3.23 -10.12
CA ARG A 100 13.66 3.92 -9.11
C ARG A 100 13.27 3.51 -7.69
N PRO A 101 14.14 3.68 -6.69
CA PRO A 101 13.80 3.49 -5.28
C PRO A 101 12.66 4.39 -4.82
N SER A 102 11.88 3.95 -3.83
CA SER A 102 10.84 4.78 -3.21
C SER A 102 11.45 6.01 -2.54
N PRO A 103 10.89 7.22 -2.75
CA PRO A 103 11.42 8.46 -2.18
C PRO A 103 11.22 8.50 -0.65
N THR A 104 12.14 9.15 0.04
CA THR A 104 12.09 9.35 1.50
C THR A 104 11.96 10.82 1.90
N THR A 105 12.04 11.74 0.94
CA THR A 105 11.91 13.19 1.12
C THR A 105 11.11 13.80 -0.02
N ALA A 106 10.50 14.96 0.20
CA ALA A 106 9.83 15.73 -0.85
C ALA A 106 10.79 16.13 -1.99
N GLY A 107 12.08 16.36 -1.67
CA GLY A 107 13.13 16.63 -2.66
C GLY A 107 13.29 15.49 -3.67
N HIS A 108 13.31 14.24 -3.22
CA HIS A 108 13.38 13.07 -4.11
C HIS A 108 12.15 12.98 -5.03
N VAL A 109 10.95 13.33 -4.52
CA VAL A 109 9.73 13.38 -5.32
C VAL A 109 9.81 14.48 -6.39
N ALA A 110 10.32 15.66 -6.01
CA ALA A 110 10.50 16.77 -6.94
C ALA A 110 11.51 16.45 -8.05
N GLU A 111 12.61 15.77 -7.73
CA GLU A 111 13.59 15.30 -8.72
C GLU A 111 12.99 14.28 -9.70
N ASP A 112 12.16 13.35 -9.19
CA ASP A 112 11.61 12.26 -10.00
C ASP A 112 10.38 12.66 -10.81
N LEU A 113 9.48 13.46 -10.24
CA LEU A 113 8.14 13.71 -10.77
C LEU A 113 7.78 15.20 -10.88
N GLY A 114 8.63 16.13 -10.43
CA GLY A 114 8.28 17.55 -10.26
C GLY A 114 7.66 18.22 -11.49
N GLU A 115 8.09 17.85 -12.70
CA GLU A 115 7.54 18.39 -13.95
C GLU A 115 6.23 17.71 -14.39
N ALA A 116 5.91 16.54 -13.82
CA ALA A 116 4.77 15.71 -14.22
C ALA A 116 3.58 15.78 -13.26
N ILE A 117 3.70 16.51 -12.14
CA ILE A 117 2.68 16.61 -11.08
C ILE A 117 2.41 18.06 -10.70
N ASP A 118 1.19 18.32 -10.26
CA ASP A 118 0.74 19.70 -9.99
C ASP A 118 1.16 20.19 -8.58
N MET A 119 1.36 19.26 -7.61
CA MET A 119 1.63 19.62 -6.22
C MET A 119 2.37 18.51 -5.48
N ILE A 120 3.23 18.90 -4.55
CA ILE A 120 3.89 18.02 -3.57
C ILE A 120 3.49 18.51 -2.17
N ILE A 121 2.98 17.60 -1.35
CA ILE A 121 2.76 17.84 0.07
C ILE A 121 3.96 17.28 0.82
N ASP A 122 4.72 18.17 1.46
CA ASP A 122 5.90 17.78 2.24
C ASP A 122 5.47 17.40 3.67
N GLY A 123 5.41 16.10 3.95
CA GLY A 123 5.17 15.53 5.27
C GLY A 123 6.44 15.35 6.12
N GLY A 124 7.58 15.87 5.66
CA GLY A 124 8.88 15.65 6.29
C GLY A 124 9.56 14.37 5.81
N GLN A 125 10.64 14.00 6.49
CA GLN A 125 11.42 12.81 6.16
C GLN A 125 10.68 11.54 6.58
N VAL A 126 10.60 10.57 5.69
CA VAL A 126 10.06 9.24 5.99
C VAL A 126 11.06 8.49 6.85
N ASN A 127 10.66 8.11 8.07
CA ASN A 127 11.52 7.38 9.01
C ASN A 127 11.88 5.97 8.53
N ILE A 128 11.05 5.38 7.67
CA ILE A 128 11.18 4.02 7.18
C ILE A 128 11.03 4.07 5.66
N GLY A 129 12.13 4.05 4.94
CA GLY A 129 12.15 4.04 3.47
C GLY A 129 11.87 2.67 2.84
N LEU A 130 11.16 1.79 3.54
CA LEU A 130 10.79 0.45 3.07
C LEU A 130 9.32 0.40 2.68
N GLU A 131 9.01 -0.41 1.66
CA GLU A 131 7.65 -0.69 1.23
C GLU A 131 6.86 -1.43 2.31
N SER A 132 5.53 -1.35 2.26
CA SER A 132 4.65 -2.09 3.18
C SER A 132 4.79 -3.60 2.99
N THR A 133 4.57 -4.35 4.07
CA THR A 133 4.33 -5.80 3.96
C THR A 133 3.04 -6.03 3.19
N ILE A 134 3.06 -6.89 2.17
CA ILE A 134 1.89 -7.21 1.36
C ILE A 134 1.47 -8.65 1.63
N VAL A 135 0.22 -8.84 2.05
CA VAL A 135 -0.39 -10.15 2.28
C VAL A 135 -1.58 -10.32 1.34
N ASP A 136 -1.58 -11.41 0.58
CA ASP A 136 -2.66 -11.78 -0.30
C ASP A 136 -3.63 -12.74 0.40
N PHE A 137 -4.91 -12.39 0.41
CA PHE A 137 -6.03 -13.13 0.99
C PHE A 137 -7.03 -13.61 -0.06
N THR A 138 -6.69 -13.61 -1.34
CA THR A 138 -7.58 -14.06 -2.41
C THR A 138 -7.72 -15.57 -2.48
N GLU A 139 -6.83 -16.31 -1.81
CA GLU A 139 -6.84 -17.76 -1.70
C GLU A 139 -7.11 -18.20 -0.24
N ASP A 140 -7.47 -19.47 -0.04
CA ASP A 140 -7.78 -20.06 1.28
C ASP A 140 -6.59 -19.93 2.27
N ILE A 141 -5.36 -20.00 1.76
CA ILE A 141 -4.13 -19.84 2.53
C ILE A 141 -3.54 -18.48 2.18
N PRO A 142 -3.50 -17.53 3.14
CA PRO A 142 -2.89 -16.22 2.91
C PRO A 142 -1.40 -16.32 2.57
N VAL A 143 -0.97 -15.57 1.56
CA VAL A 143 0.41 -15.56 1.09
C VAL A 143 1.05 -14.19 1.32
N VAL A 144 2.23 -14.18 1.95
CA VAL A 144 3.03 -12.96 2.09
C VAL A 144 3.86 -12.77 0.83
N LEU A 145 3.56 -11.72 0.05
CA LEU A 145 4.23 -11.43 -1.22
C LEU A 145 5.49 -10.58 -1.02
N ILE A 146 5.42 -9.57 -0.13
CA ILE A 146 6.53 -8.68 0.21
C ILE A 146 6.59 -8.58 1.73
N VAL A 147 7.76 -8.83 2.31
CA VAL A 147 8.02 -8.63 3.73
C VAL A 147 8.94 -7.44 3.90
N SER A 148 8.40 -6.34 4.42
CA SER A 148 9.22 -5.27 5.00
C SER A 148 9.51 -5.64 6.44
N ILE A 149 10.53 -6.48 6.66
CA ILE A 149 10.95 -6.83 8.02
C ILE A 149 11.63 -5.61 8.63
N GLN A 150 10.86 -4.82 9.35
CA GLN A 150 11.40 -3.94 10.35
C GLN A 150 11.60 -4.75 11.65
N LYS A 151 12.54 -5.68 11.62
CA LYS A 151 13.18 -6.12 12.85
C LYS A 151 14.44 -5.27 13.00
N ALA A 152 14.41 -4.32 13.92
CA ALA A 152 15.61 -3.73 14.49
C ALA A 152 16.43 -4.85 15.15
N LEU A 153 17.19 -5.58 14.34
CA LEU A 153 18.21 -6.49 14.77
C LEU A 153 19.50 -6.05 14.08
N ASN A 154 20.30 -5.28 14.81
CA ASN A 154 21.73 -5.10 14.59
C ASN A 154 22.16 -4.70 13.17
N GLY A 155 21.57 -3.62 12.60
CA GLY A 155 22.16 -2.89 11.48
C GLY A 155 22.29 -3.62 10.14
N GLN A 156 21.58 -4.71 9.91
CA GLN A 156 21.61 -5.43 8.63
C GLN A 156 20.24 -5.43 7.96
N HIS A 157 20.12 -4.62 6.92
CA HIS A 157 18.97 -4.61 6.00
C HIS A 157 19.08 -5.81 5.05
N ARG A 158 18.16 -6.74 5.11
CA ARG A 158 17.93 -7.71 4.05
C ARG A 158 16.45 -7.73 3.68
N ALA A 159 16.13 -7.24 2.49
CA ALA A 159 14.87 -7.55 1.83
C ALA A 159 14.93 -9.03 1.41
N VAL A 160 14.06 -9.86 1.95
CA VAL A 160 13.89 -11.24 1.49
C VAL A 160 12.46 -11.37 0.97
N ALA A 161 12.31 -11.39 -0.36
CA ALA A 161 11.10 -11.86 -0.99
C ALA A 161 11.02 -13.38 -0.79
N ARG A 162 10.17 -13.84 0.12
CA ARG A 162 9.78 -15.24 0.27
C ARG A 162 8.30 -15.31 0.57
N ALA A 163 7.58 -16.18 -0.13
CA ALA A 163 6.27 -16.61 0.31
C ALA A 163 6.46 -17.35 1.65
N VAL A 164 5.91 -16.79 2.73
CA VAL A 164 5.92 -17.36 4.07
C VAL A 164 4.47 -17.60 4.46
N GLU A 165 4.14 -18.81 4.92
CA GLU A 165 2.81 -19.09 5.46
C GLU A 165 2.52 -18.22 6.69
N VAL A 166 1.32 -17.64 6.73
CA VAL A 166 0.87 -16.71 7.80
C VAL A 166 0.82 -17.39 9.18
N SER A 167 0.83 -18.73 9.24
CA SER A 167 0.90 -19.50 10.49
C SER A 167 2.14 -19.19 11.34
N GLU A 168 3.23 -18.69 10.75
CA GLU A 168 4.44 -18.32 11.48
C GLU A 168 4.40 -16.90 12.07
N LEU A 169 3.47 -16.04 11.63
CA LEU A 169 3.36 -14.66 12.12
C LEU A 169 2.54 -14.52 13.40
N SER A 170 1.81 -15.56 13.82
CA SER A 170 0.97 -15.57 15.02
C SER A 170 1.65 -16.09 16.29
N ALA A 171 2.92 -16.52 16.23
CA ALA A 171 3.67 -17.14 17.32
C ALA A 171 4.75 -16.23 17.95
N GLY A 172 4.49 -14.91 18.00
CA GLY A 172 5.45 -13.98 18.61
C GLY A 172 4.80 -12.91 19.46
#